data_ef78ec6597b2ae93155efe8d786d6746
#
_entry.id   ef78ec6597b2ae93155efe8d786d6746
#
_cell.length_a   1.000
_cell.length_b   1.000
_cell.length_c   1.000
_cell.angle_alpha   90.00
_cell.angle_beta   90.00
_cell.angle_gamma   90.00
#
_symmetry.space_group_name_H-M   'P 1'
#
loop_
_entity.id
_entity.type
_entity.pdbx_description
1 polymer ?
#
loop_
_entity_poly.entity_id
_entity_poly.type
_entity_poly.pdbx_seq_one_letter_code
_entity_poly.pdbx_strand_id
1 'polypeptide(L)'
;MPLSLTSEDLAKMPRATAQLTADGTTTTYEGVLLYDILVKAGWQFGHGMTGKPMASYLIASGKDGYEVVFALPEIDPQFSGAKVIIADKADGTALPAREQPFRIVAPEDKMHARSIYSLVRLEVVRLRP
;
A
#
# COMPACT_ATOMS: atom_id res chain seq x y z
N MET A 1 13.14 -7.02 -3.93
CA MET A 1 12.65 -7.20 -5.30
C MET A 1 11.62 -6.15 -5.63
N PRO A 2 11.90 -5.30 -6.60
CA PRO A 2 10.95 -4.26 -6.97
C PRO A 2 9.71 -4.83 -7.67
N LEU A 3 8.58 -4.19 -7.46
CA LEU A 3 7.32 -4.56 -8.10
C LEU A 3 6.94 -3.47 -9.10
N SER A 4 6.48 -3.89 -10.27
CA SER A 4 5.94 -2.98 -11.28
C SER A 4 4.43 -3.00 -11.22
N LEU A 5 3.82 -1.82 -11.12
CA LEU A 5 2.37 -1.68 -11.07
C LEU A 5 1.90 -0.80 -12.21
N THR A 6 0.82 -1.23 -12.86
CA THR A 6 0.15 -0.42 -13.88
C THR A 6 -1.31 -0.23 -13.47
N SER A 7 -1.93 0.81 -14.03
CA SER A 7 -3.36 1.05 -13.80
C SER A 7 -4.21 -0.14 -14.26
N GLU A 8 -3.80 -0.80 -15.34
CA GLU A 8 -4.49 -1.99 -15.84
C GLU A 8 -4.43 -3.13 -14.84
N ASP A 9 -3.26 -3.35 -14.24
CA ASP A 9 -3.10 -4.41 -13.25
C ASP A 9 -4.04 -4.20 -12.07
N LEU A 10 -4.10 -2.98 -11.57
CA LEU A 10 -4.96 -2.65 -10.42
C LEU A 10 -6.44 -2.74 -10.78
N ALA A 11 -6.82 -2.36 -12.00
CA ALA A 11 -8.22 -2.40 -12.42
C ALA A 11 -8.78 -3.83 -12.46
N LYS A 12 -7.92 -4.83 -12.60
CA LYS A 12 -8.33 -6.24 -12.64
C LYS A 12 -8.43 -6.90 -11.27
N MET A 13 -8.00 -6.21 -10.21
CA MET A 13 -7.98 -6.78 -8.87
C MET A 13 -9.23 -6.34 -8.09
N PRO A 14 -9.61 -7.08 -7.03
CA PRO A 14 -10.73 -6.66 -6.20
C PRO A 14 -10.54 -5.26 -5.68
N ARG A 15 -11.60 -4.45 -5.74
CA ARG A 15 -11.54 -3.05 -5.31
C ARG A 15 -11.75 -2.94 -3.81
N ALA A 16 -11.07 -1.99 -3.20
CA ALA A 16 -11.17 -1.69 -1.78
C ALA A 16 -11.22 -0.17 -1.60
N THR A 17 -11.80 0.27 -0.49
CA THR A 17 -11.87 1.68 -0.17
C THR A 17 -11.29 1.94 1.22
N ALA A 18 -10.78 3.15 1.42
CA ALA A 18 -10.29 3.62 2.71
C ALA A 18 -10.45 5.13 2.77
N GLN A 19 -10.60 5.67 3.96
CA GLN A 19 -10.82 7.10 4.15
C GLN A 19 -9.67 7.73 4.93
N LEU A 20 -9.31 8.95 4.53
CA LEU A 20 -8.41 9.80 5.30
C LEU A 20 -9.13 11.09 5.62
N THR A 21 -8.99 11.56 6.86
CA THR A 21 -9.52 12.83 7.29
C THR A 21 -8.36 13.76 7.59
N ALA A 22 -8.36 14.91 6.96
CA ALA A 22 -7.34 15.95 7.16
C ALA A 22 -8.03 17.31 7.17
N ASP A 23 -7.72 18.12 8.16
CA ASP A 23 -8.28 19.47 8.30
C ASP A 23 -9.81 19.50 8.23
N GLY A 24 -10.45 18.51 8.85
CA GLY A 24 -11.92 18.43 8.88
C GLY A 24 -12.56 17.89 7.61
N THR A 25 -11.76 17.56 6.60
CA THR A 25 -12.26 17.02 5.33
C THR A 25 -11.92 15.54 5.21
N THR A 26 -12.93 14.72 4.93
CA THR A 26 -12.74 13.29 4.71
C THR A 26 -12.78 12.98 3.22
N THR A 27 -11.73 12.32 2.74
CA THR A 27 -11.66 11.85 1.35
C THR A 27 -11.76 10.33 1.35
N THR A 28 -12.62 9.78 0.48
CA THR A 28 -12.73 8.34 0.29
C THR A 28 -11.87 7.94 -0.89
N TYR A 29 -10.85 7.13 -0.62
CA TYR A 29 -9.96 6.62 -1.64
C TYR A 29 -10.39 5.22 -2.05
N GLU A 30 -10.18 4.91 -3.31
CA GLU A 30 -10.47 3.60 -3.86
C GLU A 30 -9.24 3.06 -4.56
N GLY A 31 -9.00 1.78 -4.42
CA GLY A 31 -7.89 1.10 -5.07
C GLY A 31 -7.88 -0.37 -4.74
N VAL A 32 -6.72 -0.90 -4.44
CA VAL A 32 -6.51 -2.33 -4.18
C VAL A 32 -5.75 -2.50 -2.87
N LEU A 33 -6.14 -3.50 -2.09
CA LEU A 33 -5.40 -3.83 -0.87
C LEU A 33 -3.94 -4.13 -1.22
N LEU A 34 -3.03 -3.53 -0.46
CA LEU A 34 -1.60 -3.82 -0.63
C LEU A 34 -1.32 -5.31 -0.44
N TYR A 35 -2.02 -5.95 0.50
CA TYR A 35 -1.97 -7.40 0.70
C TYR A 35 -2.23 -8.16 -0.63
N ASP A 36 -3.29 -7.81 -1.35
CA ASP A 36 -3.65 -8.49 -2.60
C ASP A 36 -2.58 -8.30 -3.67
N ILE A 37 -1.97 -7.11 -3.73
CA ILE A 37 -0.89 -6.82 -4.68
C ILE A 37 0.31 -7.72 -4.41
N LEU A 38 0.70 -7.87 -3.15
CA LEU A 38 1.85 -8.70 -2.80
C LEU A 38 1.58 -10.18 -3.02
N VAL A 39 0.36 -10.64 -2.73
CA VAL A 39 -0.02 -12.04 -3.00
C VAL A 39 0.08 -12.32 -4.49
N LYS A 40 -0.42 -11.42 -5.33
CA LYS A 40 -0.33 -11.59 -6.78
C LYS A 40 1.12 -11.61 -7.26
N ALA A 41 2.00 -10.88 -6.58
CA ALA A 41 3.43 -10.85 -6.90
C ALA A 41 4.17 -12.11 -6.41
N GLY A 42 3.48 -13.00 -5.71
CA GLY A 42 4.05 -14.26 -5.25
C GLY A 42 4.45 -14.31 -3.79
N TRP A 43 4.21 -13.26 -3.02
CA TRP A 43 4.54 -13.27 -1.60
C TRP A 43 3.56 -14.17 -0.82
N GLN A 44 4.09 -14.98 0.08
CA GLN A 44 3.29 -15.90 0.88
C GLN A 44 3.05 -15.32 2.27
N PHE A 45 1.79 -15.19 2.64
CA PHE A 45 1.34 -14.69 3.94
C PHE A 45 0.74 -15.84 4.77
N GLY A 46 0.19 -15.49 5.93
CA GLY A 46 -0.50 -16.43 6.79
C GLY A 46 0.45 -17.40 7.47
N HIS A 47 0.13 -18.68 7.40
CA HIS A 47 0.93 -19.71 8.06
C HIS A 47 2.37 -19.79 7.57
N GLY A 48 2.64 -19.32 6.36
CA GLY A 48 3.99 -19.23 5.82
C GLY A 48 4.79 -18.06 6.37
N MET A 49 4.14 -17.13 7.09
CA MET A 49 4.80 -15.92 7.57
C MET A 49 5.35 -16.13 8.98
N THR A 50 6.36 -16.97 9.08
CA THR A 50 7.10 -17.20 10.32
C THR A 50 8.59 -17.11 10.00
N GLY A 51 9.41 -16.86 11.02
CA GLY A 51 10.87 -16.76 10.82
C GLY A 51 11.25 -15.58 9.91
N LYS A 52 11.97 -15.86 8.84
CA LYS A 52 12.48 -14.82 7.93
C LYS A 52 11.40 -13.91 7.34
N PRO A 53 10.24 -14.42 6.87
CA PRO A 53 9.17 -13.54 6.39
C PRO A 53 8.70 -12.54 7.44
N MET A 54 8.68 -12.91 8.72
CA MET A 54 8.29 -11.99 9.79
C MET A 54 9.24 -10.82 9.93
N ALA A 55 10.50 -10.97 9.54
CA ALA A 55 11.51 -9.91 9.60
C ALA A 55 11.63 -9.14 8.29
N SER A 56 10.76 -9.41 7.31
CA SER A 56 10.79 -8.71 6.02
C SER A 56 9.98 -7.44 6.07
N TYR A 57 10.31 -6.50 5.20
CA TYR A 57 9.60 -5.22 5.13
C TYR A 57 9.45 -4.76 3.69
N LEU A 58 8.53 -3.82 3.49
CA LEU A 58 8.25 -3.21 2.22
C LEU A 58 8.73 -1.76 2.25
N ILE A 59 9.48 -1.35 1.23
CA ILE A 59 9.82 0.05 1.02
C ILE A 59 8.90 0.57 -0.08
N ALA A 60 8.22 1.68 0.19
CA ALA A 60 7.39 2.36 -0.79
C ALA A 60 8.00 3.72 -1.08
N SER A 61 8.19 4.04 -2.35
CA SER A 61 8.87 5.27 -2.77
C SER A 61 7.99 6.11 -3.67
N GLY A 62 7.96 7.42 -3.44
CA GLY A 62 7.28 8.38 -4.29
C GLY A 62 8.21 8.97 -5.34
N LYS A 63 7.64 9.74 -6.27
CA LYS A 63 8.39 10.41 -7.34
C LYS A 63 9.48 11.34 -6.83
N ASP A 64 9.25 11.96 -5.67
CA ASP A 64 10.17 12.90 -5.07
C ASP A 64 11.29 12.24 -4.26
N GLY A 65 11.33 10.91 -4.25
CA GLY A 65 12.31 10.15 -3.49
C GLY A 65 11.93 9.89 -2.04
N TYR A 66 10.78 10.40 -1.59
CA TYR A 66 10.30 10.13 -0.24
C TYR A 66 10.01 8.64 -0.07
N GLU A 67 10.53 8.04 0.99
CA GLU A 67 10.36 6.60 1.21
C GLU A 67 9.73 6.33 2.57
N VAL A 68 8.88 5.30 2.62
CA VAL A 68 8.29 4.82 3.86
C VAL A 68 8.40 3.30 3.92
N VAL A 69 8.28 2.76 5.13
CA VAL A 69 8.44 1.33 5.38
C VAL A 69 7.20 0.77 6.06
N PHE A 70 6.79 -0.42 5.60
CA PHE A 70 5.77 -1.23 6.27
C PHE A 70 6.39 -2.58 6.59
N ALA A 71 6.25 -3.03 7.83
CA ALA A 71 6.60 -4.41 8.17
C ALA A 71 5.57 -5.32 7.48
N LEU A 72 6.01 -6.44 6.90
CA LEU A 72 5.08 -7.30 6.17
C LEU A 72 3.94 -7.83 7.04
N PRO A 73 4.16 -8.18 8.33
CA PRO A 73 3.05 -8.59 9.18
C PRO A 73 1.97 -7.54 9.37
N GLU A 74 2.28 -6.23 9.26
CA GLU A 74 1.28 -5.16 9.35
C GLU A 74 0.26 -5.24 8.21
N ILE A 75 0.68 -5.79 7.08
CA ILE A 75 -0.12 -5.82 5.85
C ILE A 75 -1.02 -7.04 5.82
N ASP A 76 -0.62 -8.11 6.53
CA ASP A 76 -1.36 -9.38 6.54
C ASP A 76 -2.59 -9.29 7.45
N PRO A 77 -3.81 -9.50 6.92
CA PRO A 77 -5.03 -9.47 7.72
C PRO A 77 -5.04 -10.46 8.89
N GLN A 78 -4.24 -11.52 8.83
CA GLN A 78 -4.16 -12.50 9.92
C GLN A 78 -3.33 -12.01 11.10
N PHE A 79 -2.46 -11.01 10.89
CA PHE A 79 -1.59 -10.47 11.94
C PHE A 79 -2.00 -9.07 12.37
N SER A 80 -2.76 -8.36 11.55
CA SER A 80 -3.09 -6.97 11.80
C SER A 80 -4.46 -6.64 11.24
N GLY A 81 -5.18 -5.77 11.93
CA GLY A 81 -6.44 -5.23 11.43
C GLY A 81 -6.25 -4.03 10.49
N ALA A 82 -5.01 -3.61 10.27
CA ALA A 82 -4.74 -2.46 9.42
C ALA A 82 -5.11 -2.73 7.98
N LYS A 83 -5.75 -1.73 7.35
CA LYS A 83 -6.20 -1.84 5.97
C LYS A 83 -5.43 -0.81 5.14
N VAL A 84 -4.37 -1.27 4.49
CA VAL A 84 -3.54 -0.42 3.64
C VAL A 84 -3.92 -0.67 2.19
N ILE A 85 -4.24 0.40 1.43
CA ILE A 85 -4.56 0.28 0.01
C ILE A 85 -3.61 1.11 -0.84
N ILE A 86 -3.47 0.69 -2.09
CA ILE A 86 -2.84 1.49 -3.14
C ILE A 86 -3.99 2.09 -3.93
N ALA A 87 -4.20 3.38 -3.78
CA ALA A 87 -5.35 4.07 -4.34
C ALA A 87 -5.04 4.63 -5.73
N ASP A 88 -6.03 4.57 -6.61
CA ASP A 88 -5.98 5.18 -7.94
C ASP A 88 -7.14 6.15 -8.16
N LYS A 89 -8.06 6.26 -7.20
CA LYS A 89 -9.19 7.19 -7.26
C LYS A 89 -9.44 7.84 -5.92
N ALA A 90 -9.98 9.05 -5.95
CA ALA A 90 -10.39 9.81 -4.77
C ALA A 90 -11.80 10.33 -4.99
N ASP A 91 -12.71 10.06 -4.06
CA ASP A 91 -14.12 10.49 -4.11
C ASP A 91 -14.78 10.18 -5.46
N GLY A 92 -14.48 8.98 -6.01
CA GLY A 92 -15.11 8.49 -7.24
C GLY A 92 -14.50 8.99 -8.54
N THR A 93 -13.47 9.82 -8.47
CA THR A 93 -12.80 10.37 -9.66
C THR A 93 -11.31 10.07 -9.63
N ALA A 94 -10.58 10.43 -10.70
CA ALA A 94 -9.13 10.25 -10.74
C ALA A 94 -8.48 11.02 -9.58
N LEU A 95 -7.31 10.52 -9.13
CA LEU A 95 -6.52 11.23 -8.14
C LEU A 95 -6.14 12.62 -8.67
N PRO A 96 -6.02 13.62 -7.78
CA PRO A 96 -5.40 14.90 -8.18
C PRO A 96 -4.04 14.66 -8.81
N ALA A 97 -3.66 15.52 -9.76
CA ALA A 97 -2.40 15.35 -10.50
C ALA A 97 -1.18 15.18 -9.59
N ARG A 98 -1.14 15.94 -8.49
CA ARG A 98 -0.01 15.87 -7.54
C ARG A 98 0.10 14.53 -6.82
N GLU A 99 -0.98 13.73 -6.79
CA GLU A 99 -1.01 12.45 -6.09
C GLU A 99 -0.80 11.26 -7.03
N GLN A 100 -0.85 11.50 -8.35
CA GLN A 100 -0.72 10.44 -9.34
C GLN A 100 0.71 9.92 -9.45
N PRO A 101 0.93 8.66 -9.87
CA PRO A 101 -0.08 7.72 -10.41
C PRO A 101 -0.88 6.99 -9.34
N PHE A 102 -0.31 6.78 -8.16
CA PHE A 102 -0.97 6.04 -7.08
C PHE A 102 -0.65 6.71 -5.75
N ARG A 103 -1.52 6.50 -4.78
CA ARG A 103 -1.27 6.94 -3.41
C ARG A 103 -1.45 5.77 -2.45
N ILE A 104 -0.54 5.63 -1.48
CA ILE A 104 -0.76 4.72 -0.36
C ILE A 104 -1.76 5.38 0.58
N VAL A 105 -2.73 4.61 1.07
CA VAL A 105 -3.65 5.05 2.10
C VAL A 105 -3.57 4.07 3.26
N ALA A 106 -3.05 4.55 4.39
CA ALA A 106 -2.90 3.78 5.63
C ALA A 106 -3.79 4.43 6.69
N PRO A 107 -5.09 4.15 6.69
CA PRO A 107 -6.07 4.88 7.50
C PRO A 107 -5.93 4.64 9.00
N GLU A 108 -5.27 3.55 9.40
CA GLU A 108 -5.06 3.23 10.82
C GLU A 108 -3.92 4.03 11.44
N ASP A 109 -3.06 4.65 10.63
CA ASP A 109 -1.99 5.49 11.16
C ASP A 109 -2.58 6.78 11.72
N LYS A 110 -2.12 7.19 12.90
CA LYS A 110 -2.53 8.46 13.50
C LYS A 110 -2.02 9.65 12.70
N MET A 111 -0.83 9.53 12.13
CA MET A 111 -0.23 10.53 11.25
C MET A 111 -0.22 9.96 9.84
N HIS A 112 -0.38 10.81 8.83
CA HIS A 112 -0.51 10.36 7.44
C HIS A 112 0.82 10.31 6.70
N ALA A 113 1.95 10.24 7.41
CA ALA A 113 3.28 10.24 6.80
C ALA A 113 3.51 9.04 5.88
N ARG A 114 2.90 7.88 6.18
CA ARG A 114 3.02 6.69 5.34
C ARG A 114 1.97 6.61 4.24
N SER A 115 1.00 7.55 4.21
CA SER A 115 0.02 7.65 3.13
C SER A 115 0.58 8.56 2.04
N ILE A 116 1.68 8.15 1.43
CA ILE A 116 2.45 8.98 0.52
C ILE A 116 1.76 9.18 -0.82
N TYR A 117 2.05 10.34 -1.45
CA TYR A 117 1.57 10.68 -2.79
C TYR A 117 2.50 10.11 -3.87
N SER A 118 1.96 10.02 -5.07
CA SER A 118 2.75 9.75 -6.28
C SER A 118 3.67 8.54 -6.11
N LEU A 119 3.09 7.47 -5.60
CA LEU A 119 3.82 6.22 -5.43
C LEU A 119 4.30 5.71 -6.79
N VAL A 120 5.59 5.38 -6.90
CA VAL A 120 6.18 4.87 -8.15
C VAL A 120 6.91 3.56 -7.96
N ARG A 121 7.20 3.16 -6.72
CA ARG A 121 7.98 1.94 -6.50
C ARG A 121 7.58 1.25 -5.19
N LEU A 122 7.47 -0.07 -5.26
CA LEU A 122 7.34 -0.94 -4.09
C LEU A 122 8.45 -1.98 -4.14
N GLU A 123 9.10 -2.20 -3.02
CA GLU A 123 10.18 -3.19 -2.95
C GLU A 123 10.09 -3.97 -1.63
N VAL A 124 10.03 -5.29 -1.73
CA VAL A 124 10.08 -6.17 -0.56
C VAL A 124 11.53 -6.45 -0.24
N VAL A 125 11.93 -6.24 1.00
CA VAL A 125 13.30 -6.47 1.47
C VAL A 125 13.26 -7.48 2.60
N ARG A 126 14.13 -8.49 2.50
CA ARG A 126 14.34 -9.47 3.56
C ARG A 126 15.57 -9.07 4.34
N LEU A 127 15.45 -9.00 5.66
CA LEU A 127 16.57 -8.66 6.51
C LEU A 127 17.66 -9.73 6.45
N ARG A 128 17.28 -10.99 6.20
CA ARG A 128 18.22 -12.12 6.08
C ARG A 128 17.84 -12.97 4.89
N PRO A 129 18.83 -13.47 4.15
CA PRO A 129 18.58 -14.35 3.00
C PRO A 129 18.03 -15.72 3.42
#